data_1c85eac6d6934f0698d0488c3c8fda2e
#
_entry.id   1c85eac6d6934f0698d0488c3c8fda2e
#
_cell.length_a   1.000
_cell.length_b   1.000
_cell.length_c   1.000
_cell.angle_alpha   90.00
_cell.angle_beta   90.00
_cell.angle_gamma   90.00
#
_symmetry.space_group_name_H-M   'P 1'
#
loop_
_entity.id
_entity.type
_entity.pdbx_description
1 polymer ?
#
loop_
_entity_poly.entity_id
_entity_poly.type
_entity_poly.pdbx_seq_one_letter_code
_entity_poly.pdbx_strand_id
1 'polypeptide(L)'
;YNIGKIQECTVFGTVTGHMGGQGLQEFPKFGGFAGENSGTISGCSSKLAINLVMPAMKSWVGGIAGLNKGVIEKCISSGKITVTQTDSAQQPVYVGGIAGGTERTTLGNSSIRVCAHTGTLQMKGENTVVGQICGGMTSAVVTDCYGKDSQGKLIGSATATDSNGKLLTEAQLKDSASYTNWKFGTEWKISEEGIPSRMEAADITSISAALYSYSYCIGERPYSWGMVYVNGQPGGIDITDDMISGFDNTTAGSRIIYITYKGKTTSCSITITEPDSSKISRVQISRVPKTGYMEGDLFDPSGMSLYVTYSTYMGAWVYSDFTYDKTGPLTTEDTVVTFDYHGFKVQQKITVTAKKPSRLTVFTAPNKTDYSVGDKLDLTGLKFRLTYSNGSQSPVFTAAQLDAYGVKI
;
A
#
# COMPACT_ATOMS: atom_id res chain seq x y z
N TYR A 1 -11.90 -1.91 13.86
CA TYR A 1 -11.45 -2.80 12.80
C TYR A 1 -10.57 -2.03 11.81
N ASN A 2 -9.37 -2.51 11.51
CA ASN A 2 -8.47 -1.91 10.53
C ASN A 2 -8.22 -2.86 9.36
N ILE A 3 -8.53 -2.42 8.13
CA ILE A 3 -8.23 -3.13 6.87
C ILE A 3 -7.27 -2.34 5.97
N GLY A 4 -6.96 -1.11 6.34
CA GLY A 4 -6.09 -0.19 5.61
C GLY A 4 -4.73 -0.01 6.29
N LYS A 5 -4.24 1.23 6.28
CA LYS A 5 -2.99 1.62 6.93
C LYS A 5 -3.24 2.66 8.02
N ILE A 6 -2.64 2.44 9.19
CA ILE A 6 -2.50 3.41 10.27
C ILE A 6 -1.00 3.64 10.43
N GLN A 7 -0.53 4.86 10.20
CA GLN A 7 0.91 5.14 10.16
C GLN A 7 1.26 6.41 10.95
N GLU A 8 2.42 6.38 11.63
CA GLU A 8 3.04 7.53 12.33
C GLU A 8 2.06 8.24 13.29
N CYS A 9 1.20 7.47 13.97
CA CYS A 9 0.19 7.98 14.88
C CYS A 9 0.60 7.76 16.35
N THR A 10 0.16 8.67 17.22
CA THR A 10 0.32 8.52 18.66
C THR A 10 -1.03 8.55 19.36
N VAL A 11 -1.25 7.60 20.27
CA VAL A 11 -2.40 7.58 21.17
C VAL A 11 -1.93 7.65 22.62
N PHE A 12 -2.61 8.46 23.42
CA PHE A 12 -2.32 8.63 24.84
C PHE A 12 -3.60 8.89 25.64
N GLY A 13 -3.51 8.79 26.95
CA GLY A 13 -4.64 8.99 27.86
C GLY A 13 -4.95 7.73 28.67
N THR A 14 -6.17 7.62 29.14
CA THR A 14 -6.63 6.47 29.95
C THR A 14 -7.97 5.98 29.42
N VAL A 15 -8.06 4.67 29.26
CA VAL A 15 -9.33 3.98 28.98
C VAL A 15 -9.65 3.07 30.16
N THR A 16 -10.83 3.24 30.71
CA THR A 16 -11.39 2.34 31.74
C THR A 16 -12.70 1.80 31.21
N GLY A 17 -12.88 0.49 31.28
CA GLY A 17 -14.06 -0.16 30.74
C GLY A 17 -14.38 -1.48 31.42
N HIS A 18 -15.66 -1.80 31.38
CA HIS A 18 -16.19 -3.12 31.74
C HIS A 18 -16.81 -3.73 30.50
N MET A 19 -16.26 -4.82 30.04
CA MET A 19 -16.80 -5.57 28.89
C MET A 19 -17.84 -6.56 29.42
N GLY A 20 -19.12 -6.37 29.03
CA GLY A 20 -20.19 -7.31 29.39
C GLY A 20 -20.00 -8.67 28.70
N GLY A 21 -20.45 -9.75 29.35
CA GLY A 21 -20.19 -11.12 28.87
C GLY A 21 -21.40 -11.89 28.36
N GLN A 22 -22.63 -11.42 28.55
CA GLN A 22 -23.83 -12.14 28.12
C GLN A 22 -24.38 -11.61 26.79
N GLY A 23 -24.62 -12.51 25.84
CA GLY A 23 -25.24 -12.19 24.56
C GLY A 23 -24.29 -11.65 23.47
N LEU A 24 -22.98 -11.61 23.70
CA LEU A 24 -22.02 -11.20 22.67
C LEU A 24 -21.90 -12.31 21.59
N GLN A 25 -22.12 -11.94 20.35
CA GLN A 25 -21.92 -12.82 19.19
C GLN A 25 -20.46 -12.91 18.78
N GLU A 26 -19.63 -11.94 19.20
CA GLU A 26 -18.20 -11.90 18.92
C GLU A 26 -17.38 -11.80 20.21
N PHE A 27 -16.18 -12.35 20.16
CA PHE A 27 -15.23 -12.29 21.26
C PHE A 27 -14.65 -10.87 21.40
N PRO A 28 -14.60 -10.29 22.63
CA PRO A 28 -14.08 -8.96 22.87
C PRO A 28 -12.62 -8.79 22.44
N LYS A 29 -12.35 -7.71 21.72
CA LYS A 29 -11.02 -7.33 21.25
C LYS A 29 -10.77 -5.86 21.57
N PHE A 30 -9.72 -5.55 22.30
CA PHE A 30 -9.34 -4.19 22.62
C PHE A 30 -7.88 -3.92 22.27
N GLY A 31 -7.61 -2.81 21.58
CA GLY A 31 -6.28 -2.33 21.27
C GLY A 31 -6.24 -0.81 21.19
N GLY A 32 -5.08 -0.24 21.45
CA GLY A 32 -4.90 1.21 21.42
C GLY A 32 -5.24 1.86 20.09
N PHE A 33 -5.02 1.15 18.98
CA PHE A 33 -5.36 1.62 17.61
C PHE A 33 -6.47 0.81 16.97
N ALA A 34 -6.54 -0.48 17.22
CA ALA A 34 -7.57 -1.33 16.62
C ALA A 34 -7.95 -2.49 17.55
N GLY A 35 -9.24 -2.79 17.67
CA GLY A 35 -9.69 -4.03 18.28
C GLY A 35 -9.20 -5.25 17.46
N GLU A 36 -9.35 -5.20 16.13
CA GLU A 36 -8.79 -6.17 15.20
C GLU A 36 -8.05 -5.47 14.06
N ASN A 37 -6.85 -5.93 13.72
CA ASN A 37 -6.04 -5.44 12.63
C ASN A 37 -5.86 -6.50 11.56
N SER A 38 -6.43 -6.28 10.37
CA SER A 38 -6.20 -7.08 9.16
C SER A 38 -5.40 -6.31 8.09
N GLY A 39 -5.08 -5.04 8.36
CA GLY A 39 -4.26 -4.17 7.53
C GLY A 39 -2.84 -4.01 8.07
N THR A 40 -2.32 -2.79 7.99
CA THR A 40 -0.98 -2.43 8.50
C THR A 40 -1.09 -1.34 9.55
N ILE A 41 -0.41 -1.52 10.69
CA ILE A 41 -0.16 -0.49 11.70
C ILE A 41 1.36 -0.31 11.78
N SER A 42 1.87 0.86 11.41
CA SER A 42 3.31 1.10 11.26
C SER A 42 3.75 2.43 11.90
N GLY A 43 4.90 2.43 12.58
CA GLY A 43 5.49 3.64 13.15
C GLY A 43 4.67 4.28 14.28
N CYS A 44 3.72 3.55 14.87
CA CYS A 44 2.78 4.09 15.84
C CYS A 44 3.25 3.94 17.29
N SER A 45 2.84 4.90 18.12
CA SER A 45 3.16 4.90 19.56
C SER A 45 1.89 4.93 20.42
N SER A 46 1.78 3.98 21.35
CA SER A 46 0.69 3.94 22.34
C SER A 46 1.22 4.20 23.73
N LYS A 47 0.87 5.34 24.31
CA LYS A 47 1.06 5.69 25.73
C LYS A 47 -0.25 5.52 26.51
N LEU A 48 -1.19 4.73 25.99
CA LEU A 48 -2.53 4.57 26.54
C LEU A 48 -2.50 3.70 27.80
N ALA A 49 -2.96 4.23 28.91
CA ALA A 49 -3.25 3.43 30.10
C ALA A 49 -4.58 2.69 29.90
N ILE A 50 -4.55 1.38 29.94
CA ILE A 50 -5.70 0.50 29.68
C ILE A 50 -6.10 -0.19 30.99
N ASN A 51 -7.32 0.06 31.46
CA ASN A 51 -7.88 -0.55 32.67
C ASN A 51 -9.20 -1.24 32.30
N LEU A 52 -9.18 -2.54 32.09
CA LEU A 52 -10.34 -3.29 31.63
C LEU A 52 -10.73 -4.38 32.62
N VAL A 53 -12.03 -4.50 32.83
CA VAL A 53 -12.66 -5.67 33.42
C VAL A 53 -13.22 -6.52 32.30
N MET A 54 -12.71 -7.74 32.16
CA MET A 54 -13.04 -8.63 31.07
C MET A 54 -13.97 -9.76 31.52
N PRO A 55 -14.91 -10.19 30.66
CA PRO A 55 -15.80 -11.31 30.98
C PRO A 55 -15.07 -12.64 30.99
N ALA A 56 -15.73 -13.64 31.54
CA ALA A 56 -15.26 -15.04 31.56
C ALA A 56 -15.31 -15.73 30.20
N MET A 57 -14.89 -15.05 29.15
CA MET A 57 -14.89 -15.55 27.77
C MET A 57 -13.58 -15.21 27.05
N LYS A 58 -13.29 -15.94 25.98
CA LYS A 58 -12.11 -15.70 25.15
C LYS A 58 -12.06 -14.22 24.71
N SER A 59 -10.96 -13.55 25.01
CA SER A 59 -10.83 -12.12 24.75
C SER A 59 -9.37 -11.76 24.47
N TRP A 60 -9.17 -10.62 23.79
CA TRP A 60 -7.83 -10.14 23.44
C TRP A 60 -7.65 -8.67 23.82
N VAL A 61 -6.58 -8.38 24.53
CA VAL A 61 -6.20 -7.00 24.91
C VAL A 61 -4.76 -6.75 24.53
N GLY A 62 -4.50 -5.69 23.75
CA GLY A 62 -3.16 -5.30 23.33
C GLY A 62 -2.93 -3.79 23.39
N GLY A 63 -1.70 -3.37 23.58
CA GLY A 63 -1.36 -1.95 23.61
C GLY A 63 -1.50 -1.27 22.24
N ILE A 64 -1.39 -2.02 21.15
CA ILE A 64 -1.56 -1.57 19.77
C ILE A 64 -2.83 -2.19 19.16
N ALA A 65 -2.95 -3.50 19.15
CA ALA A 65 -4.13 -4.19 18.64
C ALA A 65 -4.61 -5.30 19.58
N GLY A 66 -5.91 -5.52 19.68
CA GLY A 66 -6.47 -6.65 20.41
C GLY A 66 -6.10 -7.95 19.71
N LEU A 67 -6.51 -8.13 18.47
CA LEU A 67 -6.19 -9.27 17.63
C LEU A 67 -5.51 -8.80 16.33
N ASN A 68 -4.32 -9.32 16.04
CA ASN A 68 -3.61 -9.01 14.81
C ASN A 68 -3.70 -10.15 13.79
N LYS A 69 -4.22 -9.85 12.62
CA LYS A 69 -4.28 -10.71 11.42
C LYS A 69 -3.46 -10.15 10.26
N GLY A 70 -2.96 -8.92 10.41
CA GLY A 70 -2.17 -8.19 9.42
C GLY A 70 -0.73 -7.96 9.88
N VAL A 71 -0.22 -6.77 9.62
CA VAL A 71 1.14 -6.35 9.94
C VAL A 71 1.12 -5.29 11.05
N ILE A 72 1.92 -5.48 12.09
CA ILE A 72 2.28 -4.46 13.07
C ILE A 72 3.80 -4.31 13.02
N GLU A 73 4.29 -3.12 12.69
CA GLU A 73 5.73 -2.89 12.58
C GLU A 73 6.15 -1.52 13.11
N LYS A 74 7.36 -1.47 13.64
CA LYS A 74 7.98 -0.23 14.15
C LYS A 74 7.09 0.51 15.16
N CYS A 75 6.38 -0.24 16.02
CA CYS A 75 5.44 0.30 16.99
C CYS A 75 5.96 0.18 18.43
N ILE A 76 5.65 1.17 19.24
CA ILE A 76 5.98 1.20 20.69
C ILE A 76 4.68 1.24 21.50
N SER A 77 4.61 0.44 22.54
CA SER A 77 3.60 0.55 23.58
C SER A 77 4.29 0.76 24.93
N SER A 78 4.03 1.89 25.56
CA SER A 78 4.63 2.24 26.88
C SER A 78 3.60 2.44 27.98
N GLY A 79 2.31 2.37 27.64
CA GLY A 79 1.23 2.50 28.63
C GLY A 79 1.11 1.31 29.58
N LYS A 80 0.54 1.55 30.73
CA LYS A 80 0.19 0.49 31.68
C LYS A 80 -1.08 -0.23 31.22
N ILE A 81 -1.05 -1.55 31.14
CA ILE A 81 -2.20 -2.38 30.83
C ILE A 81 -2.60 -3.18 32.05
N THR A 82 -3.78 -2.91 32.58
CA THR A 82 -4.38 -3.60 33.72
C THR A 82 -5.63 -4.34 33.23
N VAL A 83 -5.66 -5.65 33.39
CA VAL A 83 -6.81 -6.47 33.05
C VAL A 83 -7.25 -7.27 34.26
N THR A 84 -8.51 -7.12 34.62
CA THR A 84 -9.15 -7.92 35.69
C THR A 84 -10.15 -8.84 35.02
N GLN A 85 -9.99 -10.13 35.20
CA GLN A 85 -10.96 -11.12 34.73
C GLN A 85 -11.95 -11.39 35.86
N THR A 86 -13.25 -11.31 35.56
CA THR A 86 -14.32 -11.65 36.49
C THR A 86 -14.65 -13.12 36.38
N ASP A 87 -14.81 -13.77 37.54
CA ASP A 87 -15.23 -15.16 37.72
C ASP A 87 -14.28 -16.26 37.20
N SER A 88 -14.56 -17.48 37.58
CA SER A 88 -13.85 -18.70 37.17
C SER A 88 -14.04 -18.96 35.67
N ALA A 89 -13.28 -18.23 34.86
CA ALA A 89 -13.40 -18.23 33.40
C ALA A 89 -12.94 -19.57 32.82
N GLN A 90 -13.79 -20.18 32.04
CA GLN A 90 -13.47 -21.39 31.26
C GLN A 90 -12.61 -21.08 30.03
N GLN A 91 -12.56 -19.80 29.59
CA GLN A 91 -11.84 -19.35 28.40
C GLN A 91 -10.80 -18.28 28.76
N PRO A 92 -9.60 -18.33 28.17
CA PRO A 92 -8.52 -17.41 28.50
C PRO A 92 -8.74 -15.99 27.96
N VAL A 93 -8.27 -15.02 28.73
CA VAL A 93 -8.01 -13.65 28.24
C VAL A 93 -6.54 -13.56 27.83
N TYR A 94 -6.31 -13.23 26.56
CA TYR A 94 -4.98 -13.04 26.02
C TYR A 94 -4.58 -11.58 26.11
N VAL A 95 -3.45 -11.30 26.76
CA VAL A 95 -2.95 -9.95 26.96
C VAL A 95 -1.54 -9.82 26.44
N GLY A 96 -1.32 -8.85 25.55
CA GLY A 96 0.01 -8.53 25.03
C GLY A 96 0.31 -7.03 25.09
N GLY A 97 1.56 -6.70 25.31
CA GLY A 97 1.99 -5.30 25.29
C GLY A 97 1.80 -4.66 23.91
N ILE A 98 1.93 -5.42 22.82
CA ILE A 98 1.67 -4.99 21.44
C ILE A 98 0.35 -5.55 20.95
N ALA A 99 0.16 -6.86 20.95
CA ALA A 99 -1.08 -7.50 20.51
C ALA A 99 -1.58 -8.51 21.53
N GLY A 100 -2.88 -8.52 21.83
CA GLY A 100 -3.49 -9.54 22.67
C GLY A 100 -3.35 -10.94 22.05
N GLY A 101 -3.51 -11.04 20.77
CA GLY A 101 -3.30 -12.25 20.00
C GLY A 101 -2.95 -12.02 18.55
N THR A 102 -2.52 -13.10 17.87
CA THR A 102 -2.31 -13.13 16.43
C THR A 102 -3.02 -14.33 15.82
N GLU A 103 -3.54 -14.15 14.61
CA GLU A 103 -4.14 -15.22 13.82
C GLU A 103 -3.67 -15.16 12.37
N ARG A 104 -3.53 -16.34 11.74
CA ARG A 104 -3.28 -16.46 10.30
C ARG A 104 -4.55 -16.11 9.51
N THR A 105 -4.39 -15.48 8.36
CA THR A 105 -5.44 -15.32 7.37
C THR A 105 -5.22 -16.23 6.17
N THR A 106 -6.24 -16.40 5.34
CA THR A 106 -6.13 -17.10 4.05
C THR A 106 -5.16 -16.42 3.07
N LEU A 107 -4.86 -15.13 3.30
CA LEU A 107 -3.98 -14.31 2.44
C LEU A 107 -2.51 -14.29 2.90
N GLY A 108 -2.19 -14.88 4.06
CA GLY A 108 -0.82 -14.92 4.56
C GLY A 108 -0.69 -15.00 6.08
N ASN A 109 0.55 -15.00 6.56
CA ASN A 109 0.84 -14.96 7.98
C ASN A 109 0.77 -13.53 8.52
N SER A 110 0.16 -13.34 9.69
CA SER A 110 0.28 -12.10 10.44
C SER A 110 1.73 -11.89 10.91
N SER A 111 2.13 -10.65 11.10
CA SER A 111 3.48 -10.35 11.60
C SER A 111 3.49 -9.21 12.62
N ILE A 112 4.43 -9.31 13.58
CA ILE A 112 4.80 -8.25 14.51
C ILE A 112 6.32 -8.14 14.45
N ARG A 113 6.85 -6.99 14.03
CA ARG A 113 8.29 -6.81 13.84
C ARG A 113 8.78 -5.42 14.26
N VAL A 114 9.99 -5.37 14.81
CA VAL A 114 10.62 -4.12 15.25
C VAL A 114 9.70 -3.36 16.20
N CYS A 115 9.11 -4.05 17.17
CA CYS A 115 8.18 -3.47 18.14
C CYS A 115 8.70 -3.63 19.57
N ALA A 116 8.35 -2.70 20.46
CA ALA A 116 8.66 -2.84 21.85
C ALA A 116 7.49 -2.48 22.77
N HIS A 117 7.37 -3.23 23.88
CA HIS A 117 6.55 -2.86 25.01
C HIS A 117 7.43 -2.54 26.20
N THR A 118 7.39 -1.29 26.64
CA THR A 118 8.18 -0.78 27.76
C THR A 118 7.33 -0.46 28.99
N GLY A 119 6.01 -0.61 28.87
CA GLY A 119 5.06 -0.40 29.94
C GLY A 119 4.97 -1.55 30.96
N THR A 120 3.91 -1.57 31.72
CA THR A 120 3.66 -2.60 32.74
C THR A 120 2.37 -3.35 32.42
N LEU A 121 2.43 -4.68 32.50
CA LEU A 121 1.27 -5.54 32.43
C LEU A 121 0.87 -6.00 33.82
N GLN A 122 -0.38 -5.74 34.22
CA GLN A 122 -0.95 -6.18 35.51
C GLN A 122 -2.22 -6.97 35.29
N MET A 123 -2.20 -8.22 35.68
CA MET A 123 -3.33 -9.14 35.50
C MET A 123 -3.89 -9.58 36.83
N LYS A 124 -5.22 -9.67 36.92
CA LYS A 124 -5.96 -10.27 38.03
C LYS A 124 -6.95 -11.29 37.47
N GLY A 125 -6.87 -12.54 37.92
CA GLY A 125 -7.68 -13.66 37.43
C GLY A 125 -6.83 -14.89 37.09
N GLU A 126 -7.44 -16.05 37.14
CA GLU A 126 -6.72 -17.34 37.04
C GLU A 126 -6.44 -17.79 35.61
N ASN A 127 -7.21 -17.34 34.63
CA ASN A 127 -7.12 -17.80 33.24
C ASN A 127 -6.70 -16.67 32.29
N THR A 128 -5.52 -16.10 32.55
CA THR A 128 -4.92 -15.08 31.69
C THR A 128 -3.65 -15.59 31.05
N VAL A 129 -3.50 -15.35 29.74
CA VAL A 129 -2.29 -15.69 28.96
C VAL A 129 -1.60 -14.39 28.59
N VAL A 130 -0.41 -14.16 29.14
CA VAL A 130 0.28 -12.87 29.09
C VAL A 130 1.61 -12.98 28.39
N GLY A 131 1.88 -12.05 27.45
CA GLY A 131 3.18 -11.89 26.82
C GLY A 131 3.54 -10.41 26.67
N GLN A 132 4.81 -10.07 26.86
CA GLN A 132 5.25 -8.68 26.72
C GLN A 132 5.02 -8.11 25.33
N ILE A 133 5.05 -8.95 24.29
CA ILE A 133 4.71 -8.56 22.92
C ILE A 133 3.34 -9.10 22.54
N CYS A 134 3.10 -10.40 22.69
CA CYS A 134 1.86 -11.03 22.27
C CYS A 134 1.38 -12.03 23.31
N GLY A 135 0.10 -11.96 23.71
CA GLY A 135 -0.52 -12.89 24.66
C GLY A 135 -0.68 -14.28 24.05
N GLY A 136 -1.39 -14.40 22.93
CA GLY A 136 -1.64 -15.64 22.23
C GLY A 136 -1.22 -15.62 20.78
N MET A 137 -0.58 -16.68 20.28
CA MET A 137 -0.06 -16.72 18.93
C MET A 137 -0.46 -17.96 18.17
N THR A 138 -1.00 -17.79 16.97
CA THR A 138 -1.34 -18.86 16.03
C THR A 138 -0.76 -18.51 14.66
N SER A 139 0.31 -19.21 14.25
CA SER A 139 0.94 -19.08 12.93
C SER A 139 1.29 -17.65 12.52
N ALA A 140 1.98 -16.91 13.37
CA ALA A 140 2.46 -15.56 13.08
C ALA A 140 3.99 -15.52 13.07
N VAL A 141 4.53 -14.45 12.46
CA VAL A 141 5.97 -14.15 12.50
C VAL A 141 6.19 -12.99 13.46
N VAL A 142 6.99 -13.22 14.51
CA VAL A 142 7.43 -12.18 15.44
C VAL A 142 8.94 -12.07 15.34
N THR A 143 9.46 -10.87 15.05
CA THR A 143 10.90 -10.65 14.85
C THR A 143 11.34 -9.30 15.41
N ASP A 144 12.55 -9.26 16.01
CA ASP A 144 13.19 -8.04 16.52
C ASP A 144 12.31 -7.26 17.50
N CYS A 145 11.56 -7.98 18.34
CA CYS A 145 10.64 -7.40 19.32
C CYS A 145 11.19 -7.47 20.73
N TYR A 146 10.96 -6.42 21.52
CA TYR A 146 11.54 -6.29 22.84
C TYR A 146 10.48 -5.98 23.89
N GLY A 147 10.54 -6.67 25.04
CA GLY A 147 9.64 -6.46 26.16
C GLY A 147 10.41 -6.13 27.43
N LYS A 148 9.75 -5.44 28.37
CA LYS A 148 10.31 -5.20 29.69
C LYS A 148 10.39 -6.52 30.48
N ASP A 149 11.55 -6.80 31.07
CA ASP A 149 11.74 -7.94 31.98
C ASP A 149 11.17 -7.59 33.35
N SER A 150 9.86 -7.72 33.51
CA SER A 150 9.14 -7.42 34.74
C SER A 150 8.37 -8.59 35.33
N GLN A 151 8.35 -9.70 34.73
CA GLN A 151 7.72 -11.00 34.99
C GLN A 151 6.99 -11.50 33.73
N GLY A 152 7.35 -12.63 33.22
CA GLY A 152 6.63 -13.28 32.16
C GLY A 152 7.46 -13.62 30.93
N LYS A 153 6.76 -13.99 29.88
CA LYS A 153 7.33 -14.39 28.61
C LYS A 153 7.23 -13.25 27.61
N LEU A 154 8.09 -13.25 26.62
CA LEU A 154 7.96 -12.34 25.47
C LEU A 154 6.65 -12.65 24.73
N ILE A 155 6.33 -13.93 24.56
CA ILE A 155 5.09 -14.45 23.97
C ILE A 155 4.44 -15.38 25.00
N GLY A 156 3.18 -15.14 25.35
CA GLY A 156 2.48 -15.82 26.44
C GLY A 156 2.22 -17.30 26.15
N SER A 157 1.65 -17.63 24.99
CA SER A 157 1.44 -19.02 24.57
C SER A 157 2.42 -19.40 23.46
N ALA A 158 3.20 -20.44 23.70
CA ALA A 158 4.33 -20.79 22.85
C ALA A 158 4.00 -21.91 21.86
N THR A 159 3.60 -21.56 20.66
CA THR A 159 3.83 -22.39 19.47
C THR A 159 4.77 -21.71 18.47
N ALA A 160 5.23 -20.48 18.76
CA ALA A 160 6.15 -19.74 17.92
C ALA A 160 7.15 -18.93 18.77
N THR A 161 8.35 -18.82 18.26
CA THR A 161 9.45 -18.08 18.87
C THR A 161 9.70 -16.78 18.09
N ASP A 162 9.99 -15.68 18.79
CA ASP A 162 10.63 -14.53 18.17
C ASP A 162 12.08 -14.91 17.81
N SER A 163 12.49 -14.71 16.58
CA SER A 163 13.82 -15.12 16.12
C SER A 163 14.97 -14.29 16.74
N ASN A 164 14.73 -13.03 17.11
CA ASN A 164 15.77 -12.13 17.63
C ASN A 164 15.30 -11.31 18.83
N GLY A 165 14.03 -11.42 19.24
CA GLY A 165 13.46 -10.65 20.33
C GLY A 165 13.83 -11.20 21.70
N LYS A 166 13.85 -10.32 22.71
CA LYS A 166 14.15 -10.68 24.08
C LYS A 166 13.50 -9.74 25.10
N LEU A 167 13.46 -10.20 26.34
CA LEU A 167 13.14 -9.36 27.48
C LEU A 167 14.38 -8.54 27.86
N LEU A 168 14.16 -7.27 28.18
CA LEU A 168 15.20 -6.31 28.56
C LEU A 168 14.96 -5.78 29.97
N THR A 169 16.00 -5.71 30.76
CA THR A 169 15.98 -5.00 32.06
C THR A 169 15.74 -3.51 31.83
N GLU A 170 15.39 -2.79 32.90
CA GLU A 170 15.15 -1.35 32.80
C GLU A 170 16.39 -0.58 32.33
N ALA A 171 17.58 -1.00 32.72
CA ALA A 171 18.83 -0.42 32.23
C ALA A 171 19.04 -0.69 30.72
N GLN A 172 18.77 -1.91 30.29
CA GLN A 172 18.90 -2.29 28.87
C GLN A 172 17.86 -1.60 27.96
N LEU A 173 16.65 -1.31 28.48
CA LEU A 173 15.64 -0.55 27.72
C LEU A 173 16.13 0.86 27.37
N LYS A 174 17.02 1.43 28.18
CA LYS A 174 17.60 2.77 27.98
C LYS A 174 18.87 2.76 27.12
N ASP A 175 19.35 1.59 26.77
CA ASP A 175 20.56 1.42 25.95
C ASP A 175 20.22 0.98 24.52
N SER A 176 20.53 1.83 23.55
CA SER A 176 20.31 1.55 22.13
C SER A 176 21.00 0.28 21.63
N ALA A 177 22.15 -0.10 22.20
CA ALA A 177 22.87 -1.31 21.87
C ALA A 177 22.12 -2.61 22.22
N SER A 178 21.10 -2.52 23.07
CA SER A 178 20.25 -3.66 23.45
C SER A 178 19.28 -4.10 22.34
N TYR A 179 19.04 -3.24 21.35
CA TYR A 179 18.07 -3.44 20.28
C TYR A 179 18.73 -3.85 18.97
N THR A 180 19.00 -5.12 18.82
CA THR A 180 19.59 -5.66 17.58
C THR A 180 18.69 -5.37 16.38
N ASN A 181 19.26 -5.03 15.24
CA ASN A 181 18.55 -4.70 13.98
C ASN A 181 17.70 -3.43 13.99
N TRP A 182 17.61 -2.70 15.10
CA TRP A 182 16.96 -1.40 15.10
C TRP A 182 17.92 -0.30 14.63
N LYS A 183 17.48 0.57 13.75
CA LYS A 183 18.31 1.64 13.17
C LYS A 183 18.32 2.87 14.08
N PHE A 184 18.99 2.76 15.26
CA PHE A 184 19.19 3.91 16.14
C PHE A 184 20.08 4.97 15.49
N GLY A 185 19.76 6.25 15.76
CA GLY A 185 20.45 7.39 15.14
C GLY A 185 19.92 7.76 13.75
N THR A 186 19.11 6.89 13.14
CA THR A 186 18.49 7.14 11.82
C THR A 186 16.96 7.07 11.85
N GLU A 187 16.41 5.99 12.36
CA GLU A 187 14.96 5.80 12.52
C GLU A 187 14.51 5.92 13.98
N TRP A 188 15.41 5.59 14.91
CA TRP A 188 15.12 5.47 16.32
C TRP A 188 16.08 6.29 17.17
N LYS A 189 15.60 6.77 18.32
CA LYS A 189 16.39 7.35 19.41
C LYS A 189 15.90 6.79 20.75
N ILE A 190 16.72 6.89 21.78
CA ILE A 190 16.21 6.80 23.17
C ILE A 190 15.70 8.18 23.54
N SER A 191 14.44 8.27 23.95
CA SER A 191 13.81 9.50 24.41
C SER A 191 14.37 9.96 25.78
N GLU A 192 14.04 11.16 26.20
CA GLU A 192 14.34 11.67 27.54
C GLU A 192 13.73 10.79 28.65
N GLU A 193 12.60 10.14 28.35
CA GLU A 193 11.96 9.16 29.25
C GLU A 193 12.75 7.83 29.34
N GLY A 194 13.82 7.68 28.55
CA GLY A 194 14.64 6.46 28.49
C GLY A 194 13.95 5.29 27.79
N ILE A 195 13.09 5.53 26.83
CA ILE A 195 12.42 4.50 26.02
C ILE A 195 12.69 4.73 24.54
N PRO A 196 12.68 3.69 23.70
CA PRO A 196 12.78 3.87 22.28
C PRO A 196 11.65 4.76 21.75
N SER A 197 12.00 5.70 20.89
CA SER A 197 11.04 6.54 20.18
C SER A 197 11.48 6.75 18.73
N ARG A 198 10.55 7.08 17.86
CA ARG A 198 10.86 7.42 16.47
C ARG A 198 11.60 8.75 16.42
N MET A 199 12.55 8.86 15.50
CA MET A 199 13.20 10.14 15.21
C MET A 199 12.21 11.06 14.51
N GLU A 200 12.07 12.26 15.03
CA GLU A 200 11.25 13.33 14.46
C GLU A 200 12.08 14.25 13.54
N ALA A 201 11.41 15.12 12.78
CA ALA A 201 12.11 16.06 11.90
C ALA A 201 13.11 16.96 12.64
N ALA A 202 12.80 17.36 13.88
CA ALA A 202 13.67 18.16 14.73
C ALA A 202 14.96 17.43 15.15
N ASP A 203 14.96 16.10 15.19
CA ASP A 203 16.13 15.29 15.53
C ASP A 203 17.12 15.15 14.39
N ILE A 204 16.71 15.55 13.18
CA ILE A 204 17.53 15.40 11.96
C ILE A 204 18.23 16.71 11.69
N THR A 205 19.55 16.71 11.87
CA THR A 205 20.40 17.88 11.60
C THR A 205 20.91 17.90 10.16
N SER A 206 21.21 16.75 9.60
CA SER A 206 21.73 16.61 8.24
C SER A 206 21.28 15.30 7.61
N ILE A 207 21.27 15.25 6.27
CA ILE A 207 21.14 14.02 5.50
C ILE A 207 22.20 14.01 4.40
N SER A 208 22.62 12.79 4.03
CA SER A 208 23.37 12.51 2.80
C SER A 208 22.72 11.33 2.08
N ALA A 209 23.00 11.16 0.79
CA ALA A 209 22.45 10.08 0.01
C ALA A 209 23.55 9.37 -0.79
N ALA A 210 23.40 8.06 -0.93
CA ALA A 210 24.18 7.26 -1.86
C ALA A 210 23.21 6.51 -2.78
N LEU A 211 23.30 6.75 -4.06
CA LEU A 211 22.49 6.07 -5.07
C LEU A 211 23.15 4.75 -5.48
N TYR A 212 22.34 3.75 -5.84
CA TYR A 212 22.84 2.50 -6.39
C TYR A 212 23.34 2.66 -7.84
N SER A 213 22.81 3.64 -8.57
CA SER A 213 23.30 4.06 -9.89
C SER A 213 23.26 5.58 -10.02
N TYR A 214 24.25 6.12 -10.68
CA TYR A 214 24.31 7.54 -11.06
C TYR A 214 24.14 7.74 -12.57
N SER A 215 23.83 6.66 -13.32
CA SER A 215 23.57 6.70 -14.76
C SER A 215 22.35 5.87 -15.09
N TYR A 216 21.47 6.43 -15.92
CA TYR A 216 20.23 5.82 -16.38
C TYR A 216 20.07 6.07 -17.88
N CYS A 217 19.39 5.18 -18.59
CA CYS A 217 18.97 5.43 -19.96
C CYS A 217 17.68 6.27 -20.03
N ILE A 218 17.43 6.89 -21.19
CA ILE A 218 16.15 7.55 -21.46
C ILE A 218 15.02 6.53 -21.24
N GLY A 219 13.94 6.97 -20.58
CA GLY A 219 12.79 6.12 -20.26
C GLY A 219 12.99 5.10 -19.14
N GLU A 220 14.22 4.86 -18.67
CA GLU A 220 14.53 3.92 -17.58
C GLU A 220 14.08 4.47 -16.23
N ARG A 221 13.45 3.61 -15.42
CA ARG A 221 13.15 3.92 -14.01
C ARG A 221 13.91 2.99 -13.09
N PRO A 222 14.57 3.51 -12.04
CA PRO A 222 15.26 2.68 -11.07
C PRO A 222 14.30 1.71 -10.39
N TYR A 223 14.74 0.47 -10.18
CA TYR A 223 14.06 -0.49 -9.31
C TYR A 223 14.18 -0.06 -7.84
N SER A 224 15.34 0.47 -7.49
CA SER A 224 15.64 1.05 -6.18
C SER A 224 16.63 2.19 -6.36
N TRP A 225 16.41 3.28 -5.64
CA TRP A 225 17.23 4.48 -5.79
C TRP A 225 18.57 4.38 -5.06
N GLY A 226 18.57 3.86 -3.85
CA GLY A 226 19.71 3.88 -2.96
C GLY A 226 19.32 4.12 -1.51
N MET A 227 20.21 4.75 -0.75
CA MET A 227 20.06 4.97 0.68
C MET A 227 20.23 6.44 1.07
N VAL A 228 19.39 6.92 1.99
CA VAL A 228 19.61 8.15 2.77
C VAL A 228 20.27 7.80 4.09
N TYR A 229 21.30 8.55 4.45
CA TYR A 229 21.96 8.48 5.75
C TYR A 229 21.64 9.73 6.55
N VAL A 230 21.25 9.53 7.80
CA VAL A 230 20.79 10.61 8.70
C VAL A 230 21.88 10.90 9.73
N ASN A 231 22.20 12.19 9.94
CA ASN A 231 23.16 12.67 10.94
C ASN A 231 24.54 11.96 10.87
N GLY A 232 24.96 11.52 9.68
CA GLY A 232 26.20 10.78 9.48
C GLY A 232 26.24 9.38 10.08
N GLN A 233 25.10 8.84 10.53
CA GLN A 233 25.03 7.51 11.14
C GLN A 233 25.07 6.40 10.07
N PRO A 234 25.69 5.24 10.35
CA PRO A 234 25.56 4.06 9.53
C PRO A 234 24.12 3.52 9.57
N GLY A 235 23.72 2.75 8.59
CA GLY A 235 22.39 2.19 8.54
C GLY A 235 21.39 3.08 7.79
N GLY A 236 21.62 3.21 6.48
CA GLY A 236 20.79 4.00 5.60
C GLY A 236 19.32 3.55 5.57
N ILE A 237 18.47 4.46 5.17
CA ILE A 237 17.04 4.29 4.92
C ILE A 237 16.87 4.21 3.42
N ASP A 238 16.08 3.24 2.92
CA ASP A 238 15.81 3.12 1.49
C ASP A 238 15.15 4.38 0.95
N ILE A 239 15.68 4.90 -0.15
CA ILE A 239 15.09 6.03 -0.85
C ILE A 239 13.86 5.55 -1.63
N THR A 240 12.71 6.13 -1.33
CA THR A 240 11.44 5.87 -2.01
C THR A 240 11.13 6.95 -3.05
N ASP A 241 10.24 6.66 -3.99
CA ASP A 241 9.90 7.60 -5.08
C ASP A 241 9.37 8.94 -4.58
N ASP A 242 8.64 8.96 -3.47
CA ASP A 242 8.09 10.16 -2.85
C ASP A 242 9.16 11.06 -2.20
N MET A 243 10.36 10.53 -1.96
CA MET A 243 11.51 11.31 -1.49
C MET A 243 12.25 12.02 -2.64
N ILE A 244 12.02 11.62 -3.90
CA ILE A 244 12.77 12.11 -5.07
C ILE A 244 12.02 13.24 -5.76
N SER A 245 12.78 14.29 -6.14
CA SER A 245 12.30 15.32 -7.05
C SER A 245 13.39 15.72 -8.05
N GLY A 246 12.98 16.28 -9.19
CA GLY A 246 13.91 16.69 -10.25
C GLY A 246 14.42 15.56 -11.14
N PHE A 247 13.93 14.33 -11.00
CA PHE A 247 14.27 13.26 -11.93
C PHE A 247 13.54 13.44 -13.26
N ASP A 248 14.29 13.73 -14.30
CA ASP A 248 13.82 13.84 -15.69
C ASP A 248 14.76 13.02 -16.58
N ASN A 249 14.23 11.95 -17.13
CA ASN A 249 14.94 11.06 -18.04
C ASN A 249 14.35 11.04 -19.45
N THR A 250 13.73 12.13 -19.88
CA THR A 250 13.16 12.26 -21.23
C THR A 250 14.20 12.60 -22.29
N THR A 251 15.34 13.18 -21.88
CA THR A 251 16.44 13.55 -22.77
C THR A 251 17.80 13.26 -22.12
N ALA A 252 18.81 12.94 -22.94
CA ALA A 252 20.17 12.73 -22.48
C ALA A 252 20.78 14.01 -21.87
N GLY A 253 21.69 13.83 -20.92
CA GLY A 253 22.43 14.90 -20.26
C GLY A 253 22.51 14.73 -18.74
N SER A 254 23.27 15.63 -18.09
CA SER A 254 23.37 15.64 -16.62
C SER A 254 22.11 16.24 -15.99
N ARG A 255 21.72 15.70 -14.86
CA ARG A 255 20.57 16.16 -14.06
C ARG A 255 20.97 16.23 -12.59
N ILE A 256 20.34 17.13 -11.86
CA ILE A 256 20.42 17.17 -10.39
C ILE A 256 19.08 16.68 -9.87
N ILE A 257 19.11 15.63 -9.09
CA ILE A 257 17.94 15.16 -8.33
C ILE A 257 18.08 15.59 -6.87
N TYR A 258 16.95 15.84 -6.25
CA TYR A 258 16.86 16.20 -4.84
C TYR A 258 16.20 15.08 -4.06
N ILE A 259 16.80 14.72 -2.95
CA ILE A 259 16.31 13.70 -2.03
C ILE A 259 15.87 14.42 -0.74
N THR A 260 14.59 14.29 -0.39
CA THR A 260 14.02 14.91 0.81
C THR A 260 13.55 13.87 1.78
N TYR A 261 14.05 13.93 3.01
CA TYR A 261 13.62 13.07 4.11
C TYR A 261 13.34 13.91 5.35
N LYS A 262 12.11 13.81 5.89
CA LYS A 262 11.64 14.55 7.09
C LYS A 262 12.04 16.02 7.09
N GLY A 263 11.85 16.70 5.96
CA GLY A 263 12.09 18.15 5.81
C GLY A 263 13.55 18.56 5.58
N LYS A 264 14.48 17.62 5.51
CA LYS A 264 15.88 17.89 5.08
C LYS A 264 16.05 17.42 3.65
N THR A 265 16.83 18.17 2.88
CA THR A 265 17.07 17.90 1.45
C THR A 265 18.56 17.83 1.18
N THR A 266 18.96 16.85 0.38
CA THR A 266 20.30 16.73 -0.23
C THR A 266 20.14 16.56 -1.73
N SER A 267 21.22 16.65 -2.49
CA SER A 267 21.19 16.49 -3.95
C SER A 267 22.25 15.54 -4.45
N CYS A 268 21.94 14.88 -5.56
CA CYS A 268 22.87 14.03 -6.30
C CYS A 268 22.85 14.43 -7.77
N SER A 269 24.03 14.42 -8.42
CA SER A 269 24.13 14.57 -9.87
C SER A 269 24.04 13.18 -10.49
N ILE A 270 23.20 13.03 -11.51
CA ILE A 270 23.04 11.82 -12.31
C ILE A 270 23.23 12.13 -13.78
N THR A 271 23.51 11.12 -14.59
CA THR A 271 23.62 11.24 -16.04
C THR A 271 22.54 10.41 -16.72
N ILE A 272 21.83 11.01 -17.64
CA ILE A 272 20.90 10.31 -18.53
C ILE A 272 21.60 10.12 -19.88
N THR A 273 21.58 8.90 -20.40
CA THR A 273 22.23 8.51 -21.65
C THR A 273 21.23 7.95 -22.64
N GLU A 274 21.55 8.06 -23.93
CA GLU A 274 20.84 7.32 -24.96
C GLU A 274 21.05 5.81 -24.73
N PRO A 275 20.04 4.96 -24.95
CA PRO A 275 20.20 3.52 -24.94
C PRO A 275 21.16 3.08 -26.06
N ASP A 276 22.16 2.27 -25.71
CA ASP A 276 23.05 1.65 -26.71
C ASP A 276 22.36 0.41 -27.28
N SER A 277 21.68 0.57 -28.41
CA SER A 277 20.94 -0.53 -29.07
C SER A 277 21.83 -1.71 -29.46
N SER A 278 23.10 -1.49 -29.69
CA SER A 278 24.07 -2.57 -30.02
C SER A 278 24.29 -3.54 -28.83
N LYS A 279 23.99 -3.11 -27.63
CA LYS A 279 24.10 -3.92 -26.41
C LYS A 279 22.78 -4.55 -25.96
N ILE A 280 21.67 -4.22 -26.61
CA ILE A 280 20.37 -4.82 -26.30
C ILE A 280 20.36 -6.27 -26.81
N SER A 281 20.16 -7.22 -25.92
CA SER A 281 20.04 -8.63 -26.28
C SER A 281 18.59 -9.11 -26.35
N ARG A 282 17.70 -8.50 -25.58
CA ARG A 282 16.28 -8.88 -25.53
C ARG A 282 15.41 -7.74 -25.01
N VAL A 283 14.20 -7.63 -25.57
CA VAL A 283 13.14 -6.76 -25.06
C VAL A 283 11.89 -7.61 -24.82
N GLN A 284 11.19 -7.39 -23.73
CA GLN A 284 9.94 -8.07 -23.41
C GLN A 284 9.00 -7.15 -22.65
N ILE A 285 7.69 -7.38 -22.77
CA ILE A 285 6.69 -6.66 -21.97
C ILE A 285 6.78 -7.17 -20.54
N SER A 286 7.04 -6.28 -19.59
CA SER A 286 7.10 -6.60 -18.17
C SER A 286 5.78 -6.30 -17.47
N ARG A 287 5.16 -5.18 -17.79
CA ARG A 287 3.83 -4.85 -17.29
C ARG A 287 2.90 -4.63 -18.50
N VAL A 288 1.81 -5.38 -18.51
CA VAL A 288 0.83 -5.36 -19.59
C VAL A 288 -0.06 -4.12 -19.45
N PRO A 289 -0.30 -3.35 -20.54
CA PRO A 289 -1.26 -2.24 -20.55
C PRO A 289 -2.71 -2.76 -20.52
N LYS A 290 -3.68 -1.83 -20.58
CA LYS A 290 -5.08 -2.19 -20.84
C LYS A 290 -5.18 -3.02 -22.14
N THR A 291 -5.95 -4.13 -22.12
CA THR A 291 -6.07 -5.04 -23.25
C THR A 291 -7.49 -5.13 -23.83
N GLY A 292 -8.50 -4.62 -23.11
CA GLY A 292 -9.90 -4.61 -23.56
C GLY A 292 -10.34 -3.22 -23.98
N TYR A 293 -10.84 -3.08 -25.21
CA TYR A 293 -11.27 -1.82 -25.80
C TYR A 293 -12.63 -1.96 -26.49
N MET A 294 -13.28 -0.84 -26.75
CA MET A 294 -14.41 -0.76 -27.67
C MET A 294 -13.98 -0.09 -28.97
N GLU A 295 -14.65 -0.46 -30.05
CA GLU A 295 -14.45 0.17 -31.35
C GLU A 295 -14.54 1.71 -31.26
N GLY A 296 -13.51 2.38 -31.77
CA GLY A 296 -13.35 3.82 -31.69
C GLY A 296 -12.59 4.33 -30.48
N ASP A 297 -12.23 3.49 -29.51
CA ASP A 297 -11.31 3.86 -28.43
C ASP A 297 -9.89 4.09 -28.98
N LEU A 298 -9.13 4.92 -28.30
CA LEU A 298 -7.68 5.01 -28.54
C LEU A 298 -6.95 3.98 -27.67
N PHE A 299 -5.86 3.44 -28.20
CA PHE A 299 -4.99 2.59 -27.40
C PHE A 299 -4.37 3.40 -26.25
N ASP A 300 -4.41 2.84 -25.04
CA ASP A 300 -3.86 3.45 -23.83
C ASP A 300 -2.66 2.63 -23.32
N PRO A 301 -1.42 3.15 -23.47
CA PRO A 301 -0.21 2.50 -22.98
C PRO A 301 0.02 2.69 -21.48
N SER A 302 -0.84 3.41 -20.78
CA SER A 302 -0.65 3.76 -19.36
C SER A 302 -0.39 2.53 -18.49
N GLY A 303 0.58 2.65 -17.59
CA GLY A 303 0.97 1.58 -16.68
C GLY A 303 1.81 0.46 -17.31
N MET A 304 2.10 0.55 -18.62
CA MET A 304 2.98 -0.40 -19.30
C MET A 304 4.45 -0.20 -18.92
N SER A 305 5.21 -1.28 -18.96
CA SER A 305 6.68 -1.23 -18.96
C SER A 305 7.27 -2.35 -19.80
N LEU A 306 8.42 -2.07 -20.38
CA LEU A 306 9.28 -3.06 -21.02
C LEU A 306 10.39 -3.46 -20.03
N TYR A 307 10.86 -4.68 -20.13
CA TYR A 307 12.12 -5.12 -19.55
C TYR A 307 13.13 -5.34 -20.65
N VAL A 308 14.19 -4.57 -20.63
CA VAL A 308 15.27 -4.57 -21.61
C VAL A 308 16.47 -5.27 -21.00
N THR A 309 16.93 -6.33 -21.62
CA THR A 309 18.14 -7.06 -21.19
C THR A 309 19.31 -6.61 -22.06
N TYR A 310 20.39 -6.24 -21.41
CA TYR A 310 21.62 -5.84 -22.08
C TYR A 310 22.67 -6.95 -21.97
N SER A 311 23.58 -7.01 -22.94
CA SER A 311 24.67 -7.99 -22.96
C SER A 311 25.72 -7.75 -21.87
N THR A 312 25.75 -6.55 -21.27
CA THR A 312 26.78 -6.11 -20.31
C THR A 312 26.27 -6.04 -18.87
N TYR A 313 24.95 -6.11 -18.63
CA TYR A 313 24.35 -6.11 -17.29
C TYR A 313 22.93 -6.73 -17.30
N MET A 314 22.34 -6.97 -16.13
CA MET A 314 21.12 -7.77 -16.00
C MET A 314 19.89 -7.22 -16.72
N GLY A 315 19.76 -5.90 -16.87
CA GLY A 315 18.67 -5.26 -17.57
C GLY A 315 17.99 -4.17 -16.77
N ALA A 316 17.07 -3.44 -17.44
CA ALA A 316 16.37 -2.30 -16.91
C ALA A 316 14.88 -2.34 -17.24
N TRP A 317 14.05 -1.72 -16.39
CA TRP A 317 12.65 -1.43 -16.70
C TRP A 317 12.55 -0.08 -17.39
N VAL A 318 11.90 -0.08 -18.55
CA VAL A 318 11.68 1.11 -19.38
C VAL A 318 10.17 1.39 -19.41
N TYR A 319 9.80 2.63 -19.08
CA TYR A 319 8.40 3.08 -18.96
C TYR A 319 7.99 4.06 -20.05
N SER A 320 8.93 4.58 -20.80
CA SER A 320 8.77 5.47 -21.95
C SER A 320 9.87 5.19 -22.97
N ASP A 321 10.05 6.05 -23.98
CA ASP A 321 11.07 5.88 -25.04
C ASP A 321 10.83 4.65 -25.93
N PHE A 322 9.57 4.25 -26.10
CA PHE A 322 9.14 3.27 -27.09
C PHE A 322 7.96 3.81 -27.89
N THR A 323 7.82 3.34 -29.10
CA THR A 323 6.68 3.67 -29.96
C THR A 323 5.74 2.48 -30.10
N TYR A 324 4.54 2.70 -30.62
CA TYR A 324 3.58 1.66 -30.94
C TYR A 324 2.79 1.97 -32.19
N ASP A 325 2.27 0.93 -32.84
CA ASP A 325 1.66 1.01 -34.18
C ASP A 325 0.19 1.48 -34.18
N LYS A 326 -0.51 1.42 -33.04
CA LYS A 326 -1.93 1.76 -32.94
C LYS A 326 -2.14 3.17 -32.36
N THR A 327 -1.93 4.19 -33.19
CA THR A 327 -2.03 5.61 -32.77
C THR A 327 -3.39 6.24 -33.10
N GLY A 328 -4.25 5.57 -33.90
CA GLY A 328 -5.61 5.99 -34.23
C GLY A 328 -6.69 5.24 -33.47
N PRO A 329 -7.98 5.56 -33.75
CA PRO A 329 -9.10 4.83 -33.18
C PRO A 329 -9.04 3.34 -33.57
N LEU A 330 -9.21 2.48 -32.57
CA LEU A 330 -9.19 1.03 -32.73
C LEU A 330 -10.44 0.52 -33.43
N THR A 331 -10.27 -0.51 -34.27
CA THR A 331 -11.32 -1.24 -34.96
C THR A 331 -11.42 -2.68 -34.46
N THR A 332 -12.50 -3.36 -34.74
CA THR A 332 -12.69 -4.77 -34.36
C THR A 332 -11.68 -5.73 -35.00
N GLU A 333 -10.94 -5.28 -36.02
CA GLU A 333 -9.86 -6.04 -36.65
C GLU A 333 -8.53 -5.93 -35.92
N ASP A 334 -8.40 -4.95 -34.99
CA ASP A 334 -7.20 -4.75 -34.22
C ASP A 334 -7.12 -5.78 -33.08
N THR A 335 -6.27 -6.76 -33.23
CA THR A 335 -6.08 -7.86 -32.27
C THR A 335 -4.73 -7.84 -31.58
N VAL A 336 -3.79 -7.01 -32.09
CA VAL A 336 -2.41 -6.93 -31.60
C VAL A 336 -1.93 -5.49 -31.69
N VAL A 337 -1.19 -5.06 -30.69
CA VAL A 337 -0.38 -3.83 -30.70
C VAL A 337 1.09 -4.22 -30.71
N THR A 338 1.85 -3.65 -31.64
CA THR A 338 3.30 -3.84 -31.76
C THR A 338 4.01 -2.63 -31.19
N PHE A 339 4.87 -2.86 -30.21
CA PHE A 339 5.75 -1.85 -29.64
C PHE A 339 7.13 -1.97 -30.24
N ASP A 340 7.77 -0.83 -30.46
CA ASP A 340 9.13 -0.74 -30.96
C ASP A 340 9.99 0.04 -29.96
N TYR A 341 11.03 -0.60 -29.47
CA TYR A 341 12.07 -0.01 -28.63
C TYR A 341 13.41 -0.14 -29.35
N HIS A 342 13.88 0.96 -29.93
CA HIS A 342 15.16 1.03 -30.66
C HIS A 342 15.37 -0.11 -31.68
N GLY A 343 14.31 -0.48 -32.44
CA GLY A 343 14.32 -1.54 -33.44
C GLY A 343 13.94 -2.94 -32.94
N PHE A 344 13.79 -3.13 -31.62
CA PHE A 344 13.30 -4.37 -31.03
C PHE A 344 11.79 -4.34 -30.88
N LYS A 345 11.11 -5.25 -31.58
CA LYS A 345 9.64 -5.32 -31.63
C LYS A 345 9.10 -6.37 -30.68
N VAL A 346 8.11 -5.98 -29.87
CA VAL A 346 7.35 -6.86 -29.00
C VAL A 346 5.86 -6.61 -29.18
N GLN A 347 5.05 -7.64 -28.98
CA GLN A 347 3.62 -7.60 -29.29
C GLN A 347 2.76 -7.90 -28.08
N GLN A 348 1.65 -7.17 -27.96
CA GLN A 348 0.60 -7.38 -26.98
C GLN A 348 -0.72 -7.65 -27.68
N LYS A 349 -1.36 -8.76 -27.33
CA LYS A 349 -2.72 -9.04 -27.79
C LYS A 349 -3.72 -8.11 -27.11
N ILE A 350 -4.66 -7.60 -27.87
CA ILE A 350 -5.79 -6.80 -27.40
C ILE A 350 -7.11 -7.40 -27.91
N THR A 351 -8.21 -7.02 -27.31
CA THR A 351 -9.56 -7.36 -27.76
C THR A 351 -10.33 -6.06 -27.96
N VAL A 352 -10.84 -5.84 -29.17
CA VAL A 352 -11.68 -4.71 -29.49
C VAL A 352 -13.10 -5.20 -29.76
N THR A 353 -14.04 -4.78 -28.93
CA THR A 353 -15.47 -5.14 -29.04
C THR A 353 -16.20 -4.09 -29.89
N ALA A 354 -17.01 -4.53 -30.82
CA ALA A 354 -17.84 -3.63 -31.62
C ALA A 354 -18.74 -2.78 -30.73
N LYS A 355 -18.82 -1.49 -31.02
CA LYS A 355 -19.76 -0.58 -30.34
C LYS A 355 -21.18 -0.88 -30.84
N LYS A 356 -22.10 -1.03 -29.89
CA LYS A 356 -23.52 -1.31 -30.20
C LYS A 356 -24.34 -0.05 -30.02
N PRO A 357 -25.35 0.21 -30.90
CA PRO A 357 -26.34 1.24 -30.66
C PRO A 357 -27.02 1.03 -29.29
N SER A 358 -27.10 2.08 -28.50
CA SER A 358 -27.74 2.03 -27.17
C SER A 358 -28.96 2.96 -27.06
N ARG A 359 -28.93 4.10 -27.78
CA ARG A 359 -30.02 5.09 -27.73
C ARG A 359 -30.10 5.88 -29.03
N LEU A 360 -31.31 5.97 -29.61
CA LEU A 360 -31.65 6.90 -30.68
C LEU A 360 -32.35 8.14 -30.07
N THR A 361 -31.92 9.32 -30.44
CA THR A 361 -32.49 10.59 -29.99
C THR A 361 -32.86 11.43 -31.16
N VAL A 362 -34.08 12.03 -31.14
CA VAL A 362 -34.46 13.09 -32.07
C VAL A 362 -33.60 14.30 -31.75
N PHE A 363 -32.78 14.73 -32.69
CA PHE A 363 -31.90 15.89 -32.58
C PHE A 363 -32.60 17.18 -33.03
N THR A 364 -33.39 17.05 -34.11
CA THR A 364 -34.25 18.15 -34.62
C THR A 364 -35.60 17.57 -34.98
N ALA A 365 -36.66 18.21 -34.53
CA ALA A 365 -38.04 17.83 -34.87
C ALA A 365 -38.30 18.04 -36.38
N PRO A 366 -39.30 17.36 -36.96
CA PRO A 366 -39.72 17.62 -38.36
C PRO A 366 -40.30 19.04 -38.49
N ASN A 367 -40.23 19.58 -39.69
CA ASN A 367 -40.73 20.92 -39.97
C ASN A 367 -42.24 21.03 -39.81
N LYS A 368 -43.01 19.95 -40.12
CA LYS A 368 -44.47 19.87 -39.93
C LYS A 368 -44.77 18.98 -38.72
N THR A 369 -45.49 19.53 -37.75
CA THR A 369 -45.89 18.85 -36.50
C THR A 369 -47.38 18.71 -36.35
N ASP A 370 -48.15 19.49 -37.13
CA ASP A 370 -49.63 19.51 -37.10
C ASP A 370 -50.18 18.87 -38.36
N TYR A 371 -51.05 17.87 -38.19
CA TYR A 371 -51.63 17.06 -39.26
C TYR A 371 -53.16 16.97 -39.09
N SER A 372 -53.86 16.97 -40.21
CA SER A 372 -55.25 16.63 -40.31
C SER A 372 -55.46 15.16 -40.67
N VAL A 373 -56.63 14.64 -40.37
CA VAL A 373 -56.99 13.28 -40.75
C VAL A 373 -56.89 13.11 -42.26
N GLY A 374 -56.06 12.16 -42.73
CA GLY A 374 -55.76 11.89 -44.14
C GLY A 374 -54.48 12.52 -44.66
N ASP A 375 -53.79 13.36 -43.88
CA ASP A 375 -52.45 13.88 -44.23
C ASP A 375 -51.43 12.75 -44.22
N LYS A 376 -50.46 12.84 -45.16
CA LYS A 376 -49.28 12.00 -45.17
C LYS A 376 -48.23 12.58 -44.20
N LEU A 377 -47.55 11.69 -43.48
CA LEU A 377 -46.49 12.06 -42.58
C LEU A 377 -45.31 12.66 -43.37
N ASP A 378 -44.93 13.89 -43.04
CA ASP A 378 -43.78 14.60 -43.61
C ASP A 378 -42.60 14.60 -42.59
N LEU A 379 -41.53 13.88 -42.92
CA LEU A 379 -40.32 13.78 -42.11
C LEU A 379 -39.26 14.82 -42.48
N THR A 380 -39.59 15.80 -43.35
CA THR A 380 -38.68 16.86 -43.74
C THR A 380 -38.19 17.64 -42.52
N GLY A 381 -36.88 17.78 -42.39
CA GLY A 381 -36.24 18.47 -41.24
C GLY A 381 -35.98 17.59 -40.04
N LEU A 382 -36.61 16.38 -39.95
CA LEU A 382 -36.35 15.45 -38.86
C LEU A 382 -34.90 14.91 -38.91
N LYS A 383 -34.17 15.09 -37.82
CA LYS A 383 -32.81 14.60 -37.69
C LYS A 383 -32.63 13.83 -36.37
N PHE A 384 -31.73 12.87 -36.44
CA PHE A 384 -31.44 11.96 -35.36
C PHE A 384 -29.97 12.00 -34.97
N ARG A 385 -29.68 11.52 -33.75
CA ARG A 385 -28.38 11.19 -33.25
C ARG A 385 -28.42 9.85 -32.50
N LEU A 386 -27.46 8.98 -32.80
CA LEU A 386 -27.33 7.70 -32.15
C LEU A 386 -26.22 7.78 -31.06
N THR A 387 -26.52 7.26 -29.88
CA THR A 387 -25.52 7.04 -28.85
C THR A 387 -25.17 5.55 -28.82
N TYR A 388 -23.88 5.24 -28.74
CA TYR A 388 -23.37 3.88 -28.69
C TYR A 388 -23.10 3.41 -27.25
N SER A 389 -22.85 2.12 -27.09
CA SER A 389 -22.58 1.47 -25.79
C SER A 389 -21.35 2.02 -25.05
N ASN A 390 -20.41 2.64 -25.75
CA ASN A 390 -19.24 3.33 -25.19
C ASN A 390 -19.46 4.81 -24.89
N GLY A 391 -20.71 5.32 -25.03
CA GLY A 391 -21.07 6.72 -24.82
C GLY A 391 -20.74 7.65 -26.00
N SER A 392 -20.06 7.19 -27.03
CA SER A 392 -19.79 7.98 -28.24
C SER A 392 -21.09 8.23 -28.99
N GLN A 393 -21.11 9.29 -29.82
CA GLN A 393 -22.29 9.69 -30.60
C GLN A 393 -21.96 9.68 -32.10
N SER A 394 -22.97 9.33 -32.91
CA SER A 394 -22.90 9.48 -34.37
C SER A 394 -22.89 10.96 -34.77
N PRO A 395 -22.45 11.29 -35.97
CA PRO A 395 -22.90 12.51 -36.64
C PRO A 395 -24.42 12.61 -36.64
N VAL A 396 -24.97 13.81 -36.81
CA VAL A 396 -26.41 14.03 -37.00
C VAL A 396 -26.81 13.51 -38.38
N PHE A 397 -27.87 12.72 -38.47
CA PHE A 397 -28.33 12.10 -39.70
C PHE A 397 -29.85 12.26 -39.89
N THR A 398 -30.32 12.11 -41.10
CA THR A 398 -31.73 12.28 -41.49
C THR A 398 -32.46 10.93 -41.46
N ALA A 399 -33.80 10.97 -41.55
CA ALA A 399 -34.62 9.77 -41.65
C ALA A 399 -34.28 8.86 -42.80
N ALA A 400 -33.82 9.40 -43.94
CA ALA A 400 -33.37 8.64 -45.09
C ALA A 400 -32.07 7.85 -44.89
N GLN A 401 -31.31 8.17 -43.81
CA GLN A 401 -30.04 7.53 -43.49
C GLN A 401 -30.14 6.50 -42.36
N LEU A 402 -31.32 6.23 -41.84
CA LEU A 402 -31.54 5.33 -40.71
C LEU A 402 -30.98 3.93 -40.94
N ASP A 403 -31.19 3.37 -42.12
CA ASP A 403 -30.69 2.02 -42.49
C ASP A 403 -29.16 1.94 -42.45
N ALA A 404 -28.46 3.02 -42.82
CA ALA A 404 -27.00 3.08 -42.78
C ALA A 404 -26.45 3.01 -41.32
N TYR A 405 -27.28 3.35 -40.33
CA TYR A 405 -26.97 3.25 -38.92
C TYR A 405 -27.60 2.02 -38.23
N GLY A 406 -28.16 1.09 -39.03
CA GLY A 406 -28.79 -0.15 -38.55
C GLY A 406 -30.10 0.10 -37.75
N VAL A 407 -30.75 1.23 -37.96
CA VAL A 407 -32.02 1.60 -37.29
C VAL A 407 -33.16 1.34 -38.27
N LYS A 408 -34.09 0.47 -37.87
CA LYS A 408 -35.35 0.21 -38.62
C LYS A 408 -36.49 0.92 -37.92
N ILE A 409 -37.34 1.59 -38.68
CA ILE A 409 -38.60 2.19 -38.20
C ILE A 409 -39.76 1.23 -38.52
#